data_b528424eb3700a8647046562504146f5
#
_entry.id   b528424eb3700a8647046562504146f5
#
_cell.length_a   1.000
_cell.length_b   1.000
_cell.length_c   1.000
_cell.angle_alpha   90.00
_cell.angle_beta   90.00
_cell.angle_gamma   90.00
#
_symmetry.space_group_name_H-M   'P 1'
#
loop_
_entity.id
_entity.type
_entity.pdbx_description
1 polymer ?
#
loop_
_entity_poly.entity_id
_entity_poly.type
_entity_poly.pdbx_seq_one_letter_code
_entity_poly.pdbx_strand_id
1 'polypeptide(L)'
;HNGVKLSAEFLKENVLNPLGITRTKIIQKGREITKEELSDEQYFKIGIFQVQVDFKQAANIIHKYGGLVTVHAGSKSNSIDEEMKHEGKAAKNVSIEDSLGPVKEELFKDGYIDICDLTKPKEAAFYQKVFGKPSIATSDAHEISEVGTNACWIKADLTFEGLRQILAEPERIFFDEPDIINRIRKNPDKFIKYLEVRRTTNATMSEKWFENISIPLNPGLVAVIGNKGSGKSALTDIIALCADTTNQNWAFLTPTKFRMSKPYNRSKQTEAS
;
A
#
# COMPACT_ATOMS: atom_id res chain seq x y z
N HIS A 1 -12.79 7.73 2.95
CA HIS A 1 -12.65 8.36 4.25
C HIS A 1 -13.11 7.40 5.33
N ASN A 2 -12.24 7.00 6.25
CA ASN A 2 -12.53 6.02 7.31
C ASN A 2 -13.23 4.73 6.82
N GLY A 3 -12.83 4.22 5.64
CA GLY A 3 -13.43 3.04 5.01
C GLY A 3 -14.80 3.26 4.37
N VAL A 4 -15.34 4.46 4.41
CA VAL A 4 -16.62 4.80 3.76
C VAL A 4 -16.37 5.29 2.34
N LYS A 5 -17.11 4.73 1.38
CA LYS A 5 -17.07 5.16 -0.02
C LYS A 5 -17.60 6.59 -0.12
N LEU A 6 -16.80 7.49 -0.70
CA LEU A 6 -17.23 8.86 -0.94
C LEU A 6 -18.29 8.89 -2.04
N SER A 7 -19.38 9.64 -1.83
CA SER A 7 -20.39 9.86 -2.86
C SER A 7 -19.89 10.86 -3.91
N ALA A 8 -20.47 10.79 -5.13
CA ALA A 8 -20.18 11.78 -6.18
C ALA A 8 -20.54 13.19 -5.74
N GLU A 9 -21.60 13.35 -4.95
CA GLU A 9 -22.04 14.62 -4.39
C GLU A 9 -21.01 15.16 -3.39
N PHE A 10 -20.52 14.33 -2.48
CA PHE A 10 -19.44 14.70 -1.57
C PHE A 10 -18.21 15.22 -2.32
N LEU A 11 -17.75 14.50 -3.36
CA LEU A 11 -16.60 14.90 -4.16
C LEU A 11 -16.86 16.23 -4.87
N LYS A 12 -18.05 16.41 -5.43
CA LYS A 12 -18.43 17.66 -6.08
C LYS A 12 -18.39 18.85 -5.12
N GLU A 13 -18.99 18.71 -3.95
CA GLU A 13 -19.11 19.81 -2.99
C GLU A 13 -17.81 20.11 -2.25
N ASN A 14 -17.06 19.08 -1.88
CA ASN A 14 -15.91 19.21 -0.98
C ASN A 14 -14.55 19.23 -1.69
N VAL A 15 -14.50 18.81 -2.96
CA VAL A 15 -13.27 18.79 -3.74
C VAL A 15 -13.39 19.68 -4.97
N LEU A 16 -14.32 19.39 -5.87
CA LEU A 16 -14.39 20.08 -7.15
C LEU A 16 -14.81 21.55 -7.03
N ASN A 17 -15.87 21.83 -6.28
CA ASN A 17 -16.35 23.21 -6.09
C ASN A 17 -15.30 24.11 -5.41
N PRO A 18 -14.64 23.72 -4.31
CA PRO A 18 -13.55 24.50 -3.70
C PRO A 18 -12.38 24.76 -4.65
N LEU A 19 -12.08 23.83 -5.56
CA LEU A 19 -11.07 24.00 -6.60
C LEU A 19 -11.57 24.84 -7.80
N GLY A 20 -12.80 25.31 -7.75
CA GLY A 20 -13.42 26.06 -8.85
C GLY A 20 -13.69 25.22 -10.10
N ILE A 21 -13.72 23.88 -9.98
CA ILE A 21 -14.02 22.96 -11.07
C ILE A 21 -15.53 22.78 -11.17
N THR A 22 -16.20 23.69 -11.87
CA THR A 22 -17.64 23.62 -12.11
C THR A 22 -17.93 23.33 -13.57
N ARG A 23 -19.06 22.67 -13.86
CA ARG A 23 -19.50 22.39 -15.24
C ARG A 23 -19.53 23.67 -16.08
N THR A 24 -20.04 24.77 -15.52
CA THR A 24 -20.10 26.06 -16.19
C THR A 24 -18.71 26.58 -16.56
N LYS A 25 -17.76 26.53 -15.65
CA LYS A 25 -16.38 26.98 -15.90
C LYS A 25 -15.67 26.10 -16.95
N ILE A 26 -15.91 24.78 -16.92
CA ILE A 26 -15.36 23.86 -17.92
C ILE A 26 -15.93 24.20 -19.33
N ILE A 27 -17.22 24.37 -19.44
CA ILE A 27 -17.89 24.78 -20.72
C ILE A 27 -17.36 26.12 -21.22
N GLN A 28 -17.21 27.09 -20.32
CA GLN A 28 -16.62 28.38 -20.66
C GLN A 28 -15.21 28.23 -21.22
N LYS A 29 -14.36 27.43 -20.57
CA LYS A 29 -13.02 27.14 -21.08
C LYS A 29 -13.05 26.48 -22.47
N GLY A 30 -13.95 25.57 -22.71
CA GLY A 30 -14.15 24.97 -24.03
C GLY A 30 -14.52 26.01 -25.10
N ARG A 31 -15.39 26.98 -24.77
CA ARG A 31 -15.78 28.08 -25.67
C ARG A 31 -14.63 29.05 -25.96
N GLU A 32 -13.70 29.25 -25.00
CA GLU A 32 -12.55 30.14 -25.21
C GLU A 32 -11.56 29.58 -26.23
N ILE A 33 -11.52 28.25 -26.43
CA ILE A 33 -10.51 27.57 -27.25
C ILE A 33 -10.95 27.40 -28.69
N THR A 34 -12.22 27.12 -28.93
CA THR A 34 -12.73 26.90 -30.28
C THR A 34 -13.59 28.07 -30.78
N LYS A 35 -13.43 28.39 -32.05
CA LYS A 35 -14.26 29.38 -32.73
C LYS A 35 -15.51 28.78 -33.35
N GLU A 36 -15.71 27.47 -33.29
CA GLU A 36 -16.85 26.76 -33.81
C GLU A 36 -18.03 26.88 -32.84
N GLU A 37 -19.23 26.98 -33.37
CA GLU A 37 -20.46 26.88 -32.57
C GLU A 37 -20.72 25.39 -32.26
N LEU A 38 -20.54 25.01 -31.01
CA LEU A 38 -20.71 23.66 -30.54
C LEU A 38 -21.75 23.56 -29.43
N SER A 39 -22.27 22.38 -29.18
CA SER A 39 -23.14 22.14 -28.02
C SER A 39 -22.35 22.25 -26.70
N ASP A 40 -23.05 22.52 -25.59
CA ASP A 40 -22.44 22.57 -24.25
C ASP A 40 -21.70 21.29 -23.88
N GLU A 41 -22.19 20.14 -24.37
CA GLU A 41 -21.51 18.85 -24.13
C GLU A 41 -20.20 18.75 -24.89
N GLN A 42 -20.11 19.26 -26.09
CA GLN A 42 -18.86 19.31 -26.86
C GLN A 42 -17.87 20.32 -26.25
N TYR A 43 -18.36 21.51 -25.87
CA TYR A 43 -17.53 22.46 -25.12
C TYR A 43 -17.02 21.90 -23.81
N PHE A 44 -17.85 21.14 -23.08
CA PHE A 44 -17.42 20.47 -21.86
C PHE A 44 -16.25 19.47 -22.10
N LYS A 45 -16.36 18.64 -23.16
CA LYS A 45 -15.32 17.70 -23.54
C LYS A 45 -14.00 18.37 -23.90
N ILE A 46 -14.06 19.53 -24.56
CA ILE A 46 -12.85 20.32 -24.90
C ILE A 46 -12.30 20.98 -23.64
N GLY A 47 -13.16 21.61 -22.87
CA GLY A 47 -12.77 22.44 -21.72
C GLY A 47 -12.20 21.65 -20.56
N ILE A 48 -12.55 20.37 -20.39
CA ILE A 48 -12.07 19.55 -19.29
C ILE A 48 -10.54 19.39 -19.30
N PHE A 49 -9.93 19.39 -20.48
CA PHE A 49 -8.48 19.31 -20.63
C PHE A 49 -7.75 20.65 -20.42
N GLN A 50 -8.50 21.72 -20.20
CA GLN A 50 -7.97 23.09 -20.07
C GLN A 50 -8.19 23.69 -18.68
N VAL A 51 -8.80 22.94 -17.79
CA VAL A 51 -8.97 23.37 -16.40
C VAL A 51 -7.66 23.14 -15.64
N GLN A 52 -7.04 24.23 -15.27
CA GLN A 52 -5.88 24.21 -14.38
C GLN A 52 -6.34 24.43 -12.94
N VAL A 53 -5.70 23.73 -12.02
CA VAL A 53 -5.95 23.78 -10.59
C VAL A 53 -4.66 24.11 -9.88
N ASP A 54 -4.72 24.97 -8.87
CA ASP A 54 -3.56 25.21 -8.01
C ASP A 54 -3.20 23.92 -7.26
N PHE A 55 -1.95 23.48 -7.42
CA PHE A 55 -1.46 22.23 -6.86
C PHE A 55 -1.53 22.20 -5.33
N LYS A 56 -1.12 23.30 -4.67
CA LYS A 56 -1.11 23.39 -3.21
C LYS A 56 -2.53 23.35 -2.64
N GLN A 57 -3.46 24.04 -3.31
CA GLN A 57 -4.86 24.00 -2.93
C GLN A 57 -5.46 22.61 -3.07
N ALA A 58 -5.15 21.91 -4.16
CA ALA A 58 -5.60 20.52 -4.38
C ALA A 58 -5.02 19.57 -3.33
N ALA A 59 -3.71 19.64 -3.07
CA ALA A 59 -3.04 18.84 -2.06
C ALA A 59 -3.64 19.04 -0.67
N ASN A 60 -3.86 20.29 -0.26
CA ASN A 60 -4.47 20.61 1.04
C ASN A 60 -5.87 20.01 1.18
N ILE A 61 -6.68 20.05 0.13
CA ILE A 61 -8.02 19.44 0.14
C ILE A 61 -7.91 17.91 0.27
N ILE A 62 -7.01 17.27 -0.49
CA ILE A 62 -6.77 15.82 -0.42
C ILE A 62 -6.34 15.42 0.99
N HIS A 63 -5.36 16.11 1.57
CA HIS A 63 -4.87 15.85 2.92
C HIS A 63 -5.94 16.07 4.00
N LYS A 64 -6.76 17.12 3.87
CA LYS A 64 -7.89 17.36 4.78
C LYS A 64 -8.81 16.15 4.91
N TYR A 65 -8.98 15.38 3.85
CA TYR A 65 -9.79 14.16 3.86
C TYR A 65 -8.99 12.87 4.03
N GLY A 66 -7.71 12.97 4.44
CA GLY A 66 -6.84 11.83 4.73
C GLY A 66 -6.34 11.10 3.48
N GLY A 67 -6.41 11.73 2.31
CA GLY A 67 -5.85 11.21 1.07
C GLY A 67 -4.33 11.38 1.00
N LEU A 68 -3.73 10.80 -0.03
CA LEU A 68 -2.31 10.91 -0.36
C LEU A 68 -2.14 11.57 -1.73
N VAL A 69 -1.11 12.40 -1.84
CA VAL A 69 -0.74 13.07 -3.09
C VAL A 69 0.47 12.38 -3.69
N THR A 70 0.27 11.77 -4.85
CA THR A 70 1.33 11.13 -5.63
C THR A 70 1.61 11.96 -6.88
N VAL A 71 2.89 12.16 -7.19
CA VAL A 71 3.31 12.89 -8.40
C VAL A 71 4.20 12.02 -9.26
N HIS A 72 4.10 12.18 -10.58
CA HIS A 72 5.13 11.67 -11.48
C HIS A 72 6.43 12.40 -11.20
N ALA A 73 7.52 11.69 -11.12
CA ALA A 73 8.81 12.22 -10.73
C ALA A 73 9.95 11.60 -11.55
N GLY A 74 11.11 12.18 -11.48
CA GLY A 74 12.30 11.73 -12.19
C GLY A 74 12.17 11.82 -13.71
N SER A 75 12.57 10.76 -14.38
CA SER A 75 12.52 10.68 -15.85
C SER A 75 11.16 10.26 -16.42
N LYS A 76 10.11 10.17 -15.59
CA LYS A 76 8.77 9.88 -16.06
C LYS A 76 8.21 11.06 -16.87
N SER A 77 7.43 10.77 -17.91
CA SER A 77 6.79 11.82 -18.74
C SER A 77 5.82 12.65 -17.89
N ASN A 78 5.69 13.93 -18.19
CA ASN A 78 4.88 14.89 -17.42
C ASN A 78 5.24 14.89 -15.92
N SER A 79 6.51 14.63 -15.59
CA SER A 79 6.98 14.65 -14.21
C SER A 79 7.15 16.07 -13.70
N ILE A 80 7.08 16.23 -12.38
CA ILE A 80 7.42 17.50 -11.72
C ILE A 80 8.82 18.00 -12.08
N ASP A 81 9.72 17.09 -12.43
CA ASP A 81 11.08 17.41 -12.89
C ASP A 81 11.11 17.92 -14.34
N GLU A 82 10.19 17.46 -15.17
CA GLU A 82 10.12 17.84 -16.58
C GLU A 82 9.42 19.19 -16.75
N GLU A 83 8.34 19.46 -16.04
CA GLU A 83 7.67 20.77 -16.07
C GLU A 83 8.61 21.91 -15.67
N MET A 84 9.47 21.66 -14.69
CA MET A 84 10.48 22.65 -14.26
C MET A 84 11.56 22.92 -15.32
N LYS A 85 11.76 22.00 -16.27
CA LYS A 85 12.72 22.20 -17.38
C LYS A 85 12.20 23.14 -18.47
N HIS A 86 10.89 23.29 -18.58
CA HIS A 86 10.27 24.15 -19.59
C HIS A 86 10.35 25.64 -19.28
N GLU A 87 10.50 26.05 -18.04
CA GLU A 87 10.70 27.43 -17.64
C GLU A 87 12.14 27.95 -17.86
N GLY A 88 13.11 27.05 -18.00
CA GLY A 88 14.51 27.37 -18.32
C GLY A 88 14.99 26.57 -19.52
N LYS A 89 15.40 27.26 -20.61
CA LYS A 89 15.86 26.69 -21.88
C LYS A 89 16.54 25.31 -21.73
N ALA A 90 15.87 24.30 -22.24
CA ALA A 90 16.28 22.95 -22.57
C ALA A 90 17.75 22.57 -22.32
N ALA A 91 18.06 22.01 -21.18
CA ALA A 91 19.25 21.20 -21.04
C ALA A 91 18.81 19.72 -21.18
N LYS A 92 19.08 19.11 -22.33
CA LYS A 92 18.83 17.69 -22.61
C LYS A 92 19.55 16.70 -21.69
N ASN A 93 20.42 17.18 -20.78
CA ASN A 93 21.30 16.38 -19.92
C ASN A 93 21.43 16.91 -18.49
N VAL A 94 20.40 17.56 -17.93
CA VAL A 94 20.41 17.96 -16.53
C VAL A 94 20.15 16.73 -15.67
N SER A 95 21.00 16.46 -14.67
CA SER A 95 20.73 15.43 -13.68
C SER A 95 19.50 15.81 -12.84
N ILE A 96 18.85 14.82 -12.22
CA ILE A 96 17.70 15.06 -11.31
C ILE A 96 18.12 16.02 -10.17
N GLU A 97 19.37 15.93 -9.73
CA GLU A 97 19.96 16.76 -8.70
C GLU A 97 20.05 18.24 -9.11
N ASP A 98 20.35 18.50 -10.39
CA ASP A 98 20.47 19.86 -10.94
C ASP A 98 19.09 20.47 -11.32
N SER A 99 18.02 19.67 -11.31
CA SER A 99 16.65 20.13 -11.62
C SER A 99 15.90 20.68 -10.39
N LEU A 100 16.57 20.85 -9.25
CA LEU A 100 16.00 21.39 -8.02
C LEU A 100 15.76 22.90 -8.15
N GLY A 101 14.57 23.26 -8.66
CA GLY A 101 14.08 24.63 -8.55
C GLY A 101 13.47 24.92 -7.17
N PRO A 102 13.47 26.19 -6.70
CA PRO A 102 12.90 26.57 -5.40
C PRO A 102 11.46 26.08 -5.18
N VAL A 103 10.63 26.10 -6.23
CA VAL A 103 9.23 25.66 -6.18
C VAL A 103 9.11 24.17 -5.91
N LYS A 104 9.96 23.35 -6.55
CA LYS A 104 10.00 21.90 -6.32
C LYS A 104 10.38 21.58 -4.88
N GLU A 105 11.44 22.23 -4.37
CA GLU A 105 11.85 22.05 -2.98
C GLU A 105 10.74 22.40 -2.01
N GLU A 106 10.02 23.51 -2.25
CA GLU A 106 8.91 23.95 -1.42
C GLU A 106 7.79 22.89 -1.39
N LEU A 107 7.37 22.36 -2.54
CA LEU A 107 6.30 21.35 -2.61
C LEU A 107 6.64 20.08 -1.84
N PHE A 108 7.90 19.66 -1.84
CA PHE A 108 8.33 18.48 -1.07
C PHE A 108 8.51 18.79 0.42
N LYS A 109 9.20 19.90 0.77
CA LYS A 109 9.52 20.27 2.16
C LYS A 109 8.28 20.66 2.95
N ASP A 110 7.35 21.36 2.33
CA ASP A 110 6.10 21.78 2.97
C ASP A 110 5.05 20.65 3.05
N GLY A 111 5.38 19.46 2.53
CA GLY A 111 4.56 18.27 2.69
C GLY A 111 3.35 18.19 1.75
N TYR A 112 3.33 18.92 0.65
CA TYR A 112 2.27 18.81 -0.36
C TYR A 112 2.32 17.52 -1.16
N ILE A 113 3.50 16.88 -1.23
CA ILE A 113 3.73 15.62 -1.94
C ILE A 113 4.04 14.53 -0.94
N ASP A 114 3.37 13.39 -1.04
CA ASP A 114 3.56 12.23 -0.17
C ASP A 114 4.41 11.15 -0.83
N ILE A 115 4.19 10.87 -2.10
CA ILE A 115 4.77 9.73 -2.81
C ILE A 115 5.25 10.19 -4.20
N CYS A 116 6.39 9.68 -4.62
CA CYS A 116 6.90 9.85 -5.99
C CYS A 116 6.57 8.60 -6.83
N ASP A 117 6.03 8.78 -8.03
CA ASP A 117 5.82 7.70 -8.99
C ASP A 117 6.90 7.77 -10.09
N LEU A 118 7.71 6.71 -10.17
CA LEU A 118 8.91 6.65 -10.99
C LEU A 118 8.81 5.58 -12.09
N THR A 119 9.46 5.85 -13.22
CA THR A 119 9.72 4.82 -14.22
C THR A 119 11.02 4.05 -13.94
N LYS A 120 12.03 4.73 -13.39
CA LYS A 120 13.35 4.14 -13.14
C LYS A 120 13.61 3.98 -11.64
N PRO A 121 13.67 2.72 -11.14
CA PRO A 121 13.91 2.44 -9.72
C PRO A 121 15.14 3.12 -9.10
N LYS A 122 16.20 3.28 -9.87
CA LYS A 122 17.44 3.92 -9.41
C LYS A 122 17.28 5.38 -8.96
N GLU A 123 16.22 6.04 -9.41
CA GLU A 123 15.93 7.43 -9.04
C GLU A 123 15.29 7.53 -7.64
N ALA A 124 14.75 6.43 -7.11
CA ALA A 124 14.10 6.39 -5.80
C ALA A 124 15.02 6.82 -4.64
N ALA A 125 16.29 6.43 -4.71
CA ALA A 125 17.27 6.78 -3.68
C ALA A 125 17.46 8.29 -3.53
N PHE A 126 17.33 9.04 -4.62
CA PHE A 126 17.42 10.51 -4.61
C PHE A 126 16.27 11.11 -3.79
N TYR A 127 15.00 10.75 -4.11
CA TYR A 127 13.83 11.31 -3.42
C TYR A 127 13.79 10.92 -1.94
N GLN A 128 14.20 9.69 -1.63
CA GLN A 128 14.32 9.23 -0.25
C GLN A 128 15.38 10.01 0.51
N LYS A 129 16.58 10.19 -0.06
CA LYS A 129 17.71 10.84 0.62
C LYS A 129 17.51 12.35 0.76
N VAL A 130 16.98 13.01 -0.26
CA VAL A 130 16.89 14.48 -0.32
C VAL A 130 15.61 14.99 0.35
N PHE A 131 14.49 14.30 0.13
CA PHE A 131 13.17 14.76 0.58
C PHE A 131 12.51 13.85 1.61
N GLY A 132 13.09 12.67 1.91
CA GLY A 132 12.49 11.68 2.80
C GLY A 132 11.20 11.07 2.24
N LYS A 133 10.98 11.14 0.92
CA LYS A 133 9.74 10.68 0.29
C LYS A 133 9.88 9.28 -0.30
N PRO A 134 8.91 8.39 -0.04
CA PRO A 134 8.87 7.08 -0.66
C PRO A 134 8.61 7.21 -2.16
N SER A 135 9.10 6.22 -2.90
CA SER A 135 8.89 6.15 -4.34
C SER A 135 8.29 4.80 -4.72
N ILE A 136 7.29 4.82 -5.59
CA ILE A 136 6.64 3.65 -6.15
C ILE A 136 6.87 3.59 -7.66
N ALA A 137 6.56 2.45 -8.28
CA ALA A 137 6.49 2.31 -9.72
C ALA A 137 5.08 1.87 -10.09
N THR A 138 4.48 2.57 -11.05
CA THR A 138 3.16 2.24 -11.62
C THR A 138 3.23 2.14 -13.12
N SER A 139 2.31 1.40 -13.72
CA SER A 139 2.26 1.22 -15.17
C SER A 139 1.83 2.49 -15.93
N ASP A 140 1.15 3.44 -15.25
CA ASP A 140 0.55 4.61 -15.92
C ASP A 140 -0.29 4.22 -17.14
N ALA A 141 -1.09 3.16 -16.96
CA ALA A 141 -1.78 2.46 -18.02
C ALA A 141 -2.92 3.31 -18.60
N HIS A 142 -2.90 3.53 -19.90
CA HIS A 142 -3.97 4.15 -20.68
C HIS A 142 -4.87 3.11 -21.35
N GLU A 143 -4.40 1.85 -21.44
CA GLU A 143 -5.11 0.69 -21.96
C GLU A 143 -5.02 -0.49 -20.98
N ILE A 144 -5.99 -1.42 -21.07
CA ILE A 144 -6.05 -2.61 -20.18
C ILE A 144 -4.79 -3.47 -20.31
N SER A 145 -4.22 -3.57 -21.52
CA SER A 145 -3.00 -4.33 -21.81
C SER A 145 -1.76 -3.80 -21.08
N GLU A 146 -1.77 -2.54 -20.67
CA GLU A 146 -0.65 -1.89 -20.00
C GLU A 146 -0.69 -2.03 -18.49
N VAL A 147 -1.83 -2.50 -17.94
CA VAL A 147 -1.99 -2.66 -16.48
C VAL A 147 -1.00 -3.68 -15.93
N GLY A 148 -0.15 -3.25 -15.00
CA GLY A 148 0.86 -4.11 -14.37
C GLY A 148 2.15 -4.31 -15.17
N THR A 149 2.35 -3.61 -16.29
CA THR A 149 3.62 -3.67 -17.06
C THR A 149 4.79 -3.06 -16.29
N ASN A 150 4.51 -2.10 -15.41
CA ASN A 150 5.46 -1.56 -14.45
C ASN A 150 4.81 -1.59 -13.07
N ALA A 151 5.51 -2.13 -12.07
CA ALA A 151 4.99 -2.30 -10.72
C ALA A 151 6.13 -2.38 -9.70
N CYS A 152 5.78 -2.21 -8.45
CA CYS A 152 6.66 -2.48 -7.32
C CYS A 152 5.97 -3.37 -6.29
N TRP A 153 6.75 -3.99 -5.43
CA TRP A 153 6.27 -4.77 -4.31
C TRP A 153 6.17 -3.88 -3.07
N ILE A 154 5.09 -4.01 -2.32
CA ILE A 154 4.92 -3.30 -1.05
C ILE A 154 4.64 -4.32 0.04
N LYS A 155 5.46 -4.30 1.10
CA LYS A 155 5.26 -5.14 2.28
C LYS A 155 4.25 -4.50 3.22
N ALA A 156 2.97 -4.68 2.93
CA ALA A 156 1.86 -4.12 3.69
C ALA A 156 0.58 -4.95 3.49
N ASP A 157 -0.43 -4.70 4.31
CA ASP A 157 -1.78 -5.20 4.06
C ASP A 157 -2.38 -4.53 2.82
N LEU A 158 -3.27 -5.24 2.11
CA LEU A 158 -3.99 -4.72 0.94
C LEU A 158 -5.11 -3.75 1.37
N THR A 159 -4.71 -2.70 2.07
CA THR A 159 -5.59 -1.65 2.57
C THR A 159 -4.96 -0.28 2.30
N PHE A 160 -5.75 0.77 2.37
CA PHE A 160 -5.22 2.15 2.28
C PHE A 160 -4.26 2.47 3.44
N GLU A 161 -4.54 1.97 4.63
CA GLU A 161 -3.65 2.13 5.79
C GLU A 161 -2.33 1.36 5.59
N GLY A 162 -2.37 0.19 4.95
CA GLY A 162 -1.16 -0.53 4.55
C GLY A 162 -0.31 0.28 3.56
N LEU A 163 -0.94 0.93 2.58
CA LEU A 163 -0.23 1.85 1.68
C LEU A 163 0.36 3.04 2.44
N ARG A 164 -0.36 3.61 3.40
CA ARG A 164 0.15 4.73 4.22
C ARG A 164 1.39 4.40 5.03
N GLN A 165 1.61 3.13 5.38
CA GLN A 165 2.80 2.71 6.13
C GLN A 165 4.11 3.02 5.39
N ILE A 166 4.10 3.06 4.05
CA ILE A 166 5.31 3.40 3.28
C ILE A 166 5.80 4.84 3.53
N LEU A 167 4.95 5.73 4.01
CA LEU A 167 5.35 7.11 4.33
C LEU A 167 6.31 7.15 5.51
N ALA A 168 6.10 6.27 6.49
CA ALA A 168 6.95 6.16 7.68
C ALA A 168 8.10 5.15 7.49
N GLU A 169 7.90 4.13 6.65
CA GLU A 169 8.82 3.02 6.43
C GLU A 169 8.99 2.77 4.91
N PRO A 170 9.70 3.65 4.18
CA PRO A 170 9.91 3.52 2.72
C PRO A 170 10.63 2.24 2.30
N GLU A 171 11.38 1.62 3.19
CA GLU A 171 12.05 0.33 3.01
C GLU A 171 11.08 -0.86 2.85
N ARG A 172 9.79 -0.64 3.00
CA ARG A 172 8.75 -1.61 2.65
C ARG A 172 8.52 -1.74 1.15
N ILE A 173 9.13 -0.86 0.34
CA ILE A 173 8.98 -0.84 -1.12
C ILE A 173 10.17 -1.56 -1.76
N PHE A 174 9.87 -2.47 -2.69
CA PHE A 174 10.86 -3.21 -3.46
C PHE A 174 10.51 -3.08 -4.95
N PHE A 175 11.45 -2.65 -5.75
CA PHE A 175 11.27 -2.56 -7.20
C PHE A 175 11.53 -3.90 -7.90
N ASP A 176 12.39 -4.72 -7.30
CA ASP A 176 12.60 -6.10 -7.71
C ASP A 176 11.84 -7.06 -6.78
N GLU A 177 11.73 -8.33 -7.20
CA GLU A 177 11.09 -9.35 -6.35
C GLU A 177 11.86 -9.50 -5.03
N PRO A 178 11.19 -9.34 -3.86
CA PRO A 178 11.85 -9.45 -2.58
C PRO A 178 12.51 -10.82 -2.37
N ASP A 179 13.72 -10.86 -1.82
CA ASP A 179 14.46 -12.09 -1.55
C ASP A 179 13.66 -13.12 -0.75
N ILE A 180 12.78 -12.67 0.15
CA ILE A 180 11.94 -13.58 0.92
C ILE A 180 11.01 -14.43 0.04
N ILE A 181 10.50 -13.87 -1.06
CA ILE A 181 9.64 -14.58 -2.02
C ILE A 181 10.45 -15.72 -2.68
N ASN A 182 11.67 -15.41 -3.12
CA ASN A 182 12.58 -16.41 -3.70
C ASN A 182 12.97 -17.50 -2.69
N ARG A 183 13.18 -17.14 -1.42
CA ARG A 183 13.49 -18.10 -0.36
C ARG A 183 12.32 -19.04 -0.09
N ILE A 184 11.09 -18.52 -0.05
CA ILE A 184 9.88 -19.33 0.12
C ILE A 184 9.72 -20.30 -1.05
N ARG A 185 9.89 -19.81 -2.29
CA ARG A 185 9.75 -20.62 -3.51
C ARG A 185 10.77 -21.78 -3.54
N LYS A 186 12.00 -21.53 -3.09
CA LYS A 186 13.07 -22.54 -3.06
C LYS A 186 12.93 -23.53 -1.91
N ASN A 187 12.35 -23.15 -0.78
CA ASN A 187 12.27 -23.96 0.44
C ASN A 187 10.90 -23.80 1.11
N PRO A 188 9.79 -24.21 0.46
CA PRO A 188 8.44 -23.99 0.99
C PRO A 188 8.20 -24.70 2.33
N ASP A 189 8.90 -25.79 2.57
CA ASP A 189 8.87 -26.60 3.79
C ASP A 189 9.41 -25.89 5.05
N LYS A 190 10.11 -24.77 4.86
CA LYS A 190 10.68 -23.97 5.97
C LYS A 190 9.81 -22.80 6.41
N PHE A 191 8.64 -22.64 5.81
CA PHE A 191 7.76 -21.50 6.09
C PHE A 191 6.35 -21.96 6.43
N ILE A 192 5.76 -21.32 7.44
CA ILE A 192 4.36 -21.50 7.80
C ILE A 192 3.58 -20.39 7.12
N LYS A 193 2.67 -20.75 6.18
CA LYS A 193 1.89 -19.78 5.41
C LYS A 193 0.71 -19.23 6.19
N TYR A 194 0.01 -20.10 6.91
CA TYR A 194 -1.13 -19.72 7.73
C TYR A 194 -1.33 -20.74 8.85
N LEU A 195 -2.00 -20.31 9.90
CA LEU A 195 -2.46 -21.13 10.99
C LEU A 195 -3.98 -21.15 10.96
N GLU A 196 -4.55 -22.35 10.96
CA GLU A 196 -5.99 -22.53 11.08
C GLU A 196 -6.30 -23.40 12.31
N VAL A 197 -7.22 -22.94 13.15
CA VAL A 197 -7.71 -23.69 14.30
C VAL A 197 -9.23 -23.80 14.19
N ARG A 198 -9.72 -25.03 14.12
CA ARG A 198 -11.14 -25.33 14.07
C ARG A 198 -11.51 -26.20 15.26
N ARG A 199 -12.64 -25.90 15.87
CA ARG A 199 -13.23 -26.77 16.88
C ARG A 199 -13.91 -27.94 16.20
N THR A 200 -13.57 -29.16 16.60
CA THR A 200 -14.28 -30.36 16.10
C THR A 200 -15.65 -30.49 16.74
N THR A 201 -16.57 -31.10 16.03
CA THR A 201 -17.97 -31.35 16.54
C THR A 201 -18.02 -32.23 17.78
N ASN A 202 -16.99 -33.06 18.01
CA ASN A 202 -16.89 -33.98 19.13
C ASN A 202 -16.01 -33.41 20.28
N ALA A 203 -15.70 -32.12 20.26
CA ALA A 203 -14.91 -31.50 21.31
C ALA A 203 -15.68 -31.46 22.64
N THR A 204 -15.16 -32.14 23.64
CA THR A 204 -15.77 -32.23 24.99
C THR A 204 -15.38 -31.09 25.91
N MET A 205 -14.39 -30.24 25.49
CA MET A 205 -13.95 -29.10 26.29
C MET A 205 -15.00 -28.02 26.35
N SER A 206 -15.28 -27.51 27.52
CA SER A 206 -16.19 -26.39 27.76
C SER A 206 -15.53 -25.05 27.44
N GLU A 207 -14.18 -24.98 27.48
CA GLU A 207 -13.42 -23.79 27.25
C GLU A 207 -13.31 -23.48 25.75
N LYS A 208 -13.57 -22.22 25.39
CA LYS A 208 -13.50 -21.74 24.01
C LYS A 208 -12.12 -21.08 23.77
N TRP A 209 -11.16 -21.88 23.30
CA TRP A 209 -9.84 -21.37 22.93
C TRP A 209 -9.66 -21.46 21.41
N PHE A 210 -9.28 -20.33 20.80
CA PHE A 210 -8.96 -20.25 19.36
C PHE A 210 -10.06 -20.83 18.43
N GLU A 211 -11.31 -20.61 18.77
CA GLU A 211 -12.43 -21.20 18.02
C GLU A 211 -12.55 -20.57 16.63
N ASN A 212 -12.41 -21.40 15.57
CA ASN A 212 -12.60 -21.02 14.18
C ASN A 212 -11.76 -19.81 13.74
N ILE A 213 -10.48 -19.81 14.02
CA ILE A 213 -9.56 -18.78 13.57
C ILE A 213 -8.75 -19.24 12.36
N SER A 214 -8.47 -18.31 11.43
CA SER A 214 -7.52 -18.48 10.35
C SER A 214 -6.63 -17.23 10.31
N ILE A 215 -5.34 -17.42 10.52
CA ILE A 215 -4.36 -16.33 10.64
C ILE A 215 -3.28 -16.54 9.58
N PRO A 216 -3.16 -15.65 8.59
CA PRO A 216 -2.01 -15.65 7.70
C PRO A 216 -0.75 -15.25 8.49
N LEU A 217 0.34 -15.96 8.28
CA LEU A 217 1.60 -15.70 8.98
C LEU A 217 2.60 -15.05 8.04
N ASN A 218 3.29 -14.03 8.56
CA ASN A 218 4.39 -13.41 7.85
C ASN A 218 5.57 -14.40 7.77
N PRO A 219 6.17 -14.63 6.60
CA PRO A 219 7.29 -15.54 6.45
C PRO A 219 8.60 -15.08 7.13
N GLY A 220 8.68 -13.81 7.53
CA GLY A 220 9.81 -13.28 8.30
C GLY A 220 9.64 -13.50 9.80
N LEU A 221 9.22 -12.47 10.51
CA LEU A 221 9.01 -12.48 11.95
C LEU A 221 7.54 -12.36 12.29
N VAL A 222 7.04 -13.23 13.18
CA VAL A 222 5.70 -13.15 13.76
C VAL A 222 5.84 -13.03 15.27
N ALA A 223 5.26 -11.97 15.86
CA ALA A 223 5.21 -11.78 17.31
C ALA A 223 3.80 -12.13 17.83
N VAL A 224 3.75 -13.03 18.83
CA VAL A 224 2.52 -13.37 19.54
C VAL A 224 2.45 -12.56 20.82
N ILE A 225 1.57 -11.58 20.88
CA ILE A 225 1.41 -10.65 22.00
C ILE A 225 0.05 -10.82 22.69
N GLY A 226 -0.04 -10.40 23.95
CA GLY A 226 -1.28 -10.45 24.74
C GLY A 226 -1.02 -10.53 26.23
N ASN A 227 -2.05 -10.37 27.04
CA ASN A 227 -1.99 -10.41 28.49
C ASN A 227 -1.66 -11.80 29.04
N LYS A 228 -1.31 -11.89 30.32
CA LYS A 228 -1.14 -13.17 31.02
C LYS A 228 -2.44 -13.99 30.94
N GLY A 229 -2.33 -15.26 30.57
CA GLY A 229 -3.50 -16.15 30.44
C GLY A 229 -4.21 -16.11 29.09
N SER A 230 -3.80 -15.26 28.12
CA SER A 230 -4.45 -15.14 26.81
C SER A 230 -4.16 -16.28 25.82
N GLY A 231 -3.45 -17.33 26.24
CA GLY A 231 -3.19 -18.50 25.40
C GLY A 231 -1.95 -18.41 24.51
N LYS A 232 -1.08 -17.37 24.63
CA LYS A 232 0.14 -17.22 23.82
C LYS A 232 0.99 -18.49 23.75
N SER A 233 1.35 -19.02 24.92
CA SER A 233 2.18 -20.25 25.01
C SER A 233 1.46 -21.47 24.45
N ALA A 234 0.14 -21.54 24.59
CA ALA A 234 -0.64 -22.61 23.98
C ALA A 234 -0.57 -22.57 22.47
N LEU A 235 -0.77 -21.37 21.89
CA LEU A 235 -0.72 -21.19 20.46
C LEU A 235 0.68 -21.54 19.89
N THR A 236 1.74 -21.07 20.52
CA THR A 236 3.12 -21.37 20.08
C THR A 236 3.47 -22.84 20.21
N ASP A 237 3.02 -23.50 21.28
CA ASP A 237 3.23 -24.95 21.46
C ASP A 237 2.46 -25.76 20.39
N ILE A 238 1.21 -25.36 20.06
CA ILE A 238 0.41 -26.00 19.00
C ILE A 238 1.10 -25.85 17.64
N ILE A 239 1.57 -24.63 17.30
CA ILE A 239 2.32 -24.39 16.05
C ILE A 239 3.55 -25.29 15.98
N ALA A 240 4.33 -25.34 17.05
CA ALA A 240 5.54 -26.16 17.11
C ALA A 240 5.23 -27.66 16.96
N LEU A 241 4.14 -28.12 17.55
CA LEU A 241 3.67 -29.50 17.43
C LEU A 241 3.24 -29.84 15.99
N CYS A 242 2.49 -28.96 15.34
CA CYS A 242 2.08 -29.13 13.95
C CYS A 242 3.29 -29.13 12.98
N ALA A 243 4.33 -28.37 13.31
CA ALA A 243 5.59 -28.34 12.56
C ALA A 243 6.54 -29.51 12.88
N ASP A 244 6.07 -30.53 13.61
CA ASP A 244 6.85 -31.70 14.02
C ASP A 244 8.13 -31.35 14.80
N THR A 245 8.09 -30.26 15.56
CA THR A 245 9.23 -29.83 16.37
C THR A 245 9.29 -30.64 17.64
N THR A 246 10.49 -31.21 17.94
CA THR A 246 10.75 -31.79 19.22
C THR A 246 11.13 -30.73 20.24
N ASN A 247 10.25 -30.44 21.19
CA ASN A 247 10.52 -29.51 22.27
C ASN A 247 10.45 -30.26 23.61
N GLN A 248 11.53 -30.22 24.37
CA GLN A 248 11.57 -30.85 25.71
C GLN A 248 10.86 -29.96 26.77
N ASN A 249 10.73 -28.65 26.51
CA ASN A 249 10.24 -27.67 27.47
C ASN A 249 8.93 -27.04 27.02
N TRP A 250 7.91 -27.85 26.73
CA TRP A 250 6.57 -27.35 26.42
C TRP A 250 6.04 -26.51 27.60
N ALA A 251 5.58 -25.31 27.31
CA ALA A 251 5.00 -24.42 28.33
C ALA A 251 3.55 -24.75 28.62
N PHE A 252 2.81 -25.25 27.64
CA PHE A 252 1.39 -25.50 27.72
C PHE A 252 1.02 -26.97 27.44
N LEU A 253 1.54 -27.59 26.41
CA LEU A 253 1.27 -28.98 26.05
C LEU A 253 2.04 -29.95 26.98
N THR A 254 1.76 -29.84 28.28
CA THR A 254 2.36 -30.73 29.31
C THR A 254 1.39 -31.90 29.59
N PRO A 255 1.90 -33.02 30.10
CA PRO A 255 1.07 -34.18 30.47
C PRO A 255 -0.06 -33.85 31.44
N THR A 256 0.13 -32.84 32.28
CA THR A 256 -0.84 -32.42 33.30
C THR A 256 -1.91 -31.44 32.79
N LYS A 257 -1.69 -30.77 31.65
CA LYS A 257 -2.61 -29.77 31.14
C LYS A 257 -3.38 -30.20 29.90
N PHE A 258 -2.68 -30.65 28.88
CA PHE A 258 -3.30 -30.95 27.58
C PHE A 258 -2.90 -32.30 27.00
N ARG A 259 -1.80 -32.88 27.47
CA ARG A 259 -1.44 -34.24 27.08
C ARG A 259 -2.12 -35.22 28.02
N MET A 260 -2.85 -36.14 27.44
CA MET A 260 -3.27 -37.33 28.16
C MET A 260 -2.03 -38.08 28.69
N SER A 261 -2.15 -38.67 29.84
CA SER A 261 -1.09 -39.46 30.55
C SER A 261 -0.59 -40.68 29.77
N LYS A 262 -0.96 -40.87 28.53
CA LYS A 262 -0.49 -41.96 27.65
C LYS A 262 0.58 -41.42 26.67
N PRO A 263 1.57 -42.29 26.32
CA PRO A 263 2.60 -41.88 25.37
C PRO A 263 1.94 -41.38 24.07
N TYR A 264 2.47 -40.27 23.60
CA TYR A 264 2.05 -39.58 22.39
C TYR A 264 1.99 -40.54 21.20
N ASN A 265 0.83 -40.74 20.65
CA ASN A 265 0.61 -41.55 19.45
C ASN A 265 0.36 -40.62 18.26
N ARG A 266 1.32 -40.57 17.34
CA ARG A 266 1.31 -39.73 16.15
C ARG A 266 0.04 -39.88 15.29
N SER A 267 -0.54 -41.09 15.30
CA SER A 267 -1.78 -41.38 14.55
C SER A 267 -3.05 -40.74 15.11
N LYS A 268 -3.00 -40.20 16.34
CA LYS A 268 -4.14 -39.50 16.97
C LYS A 268 -4.06 -37.99 16.92
N GLN A 269 -2.99 -37.45 16.37
CA GLN A 269 -2.78 -36.00 16.25
C GLN A 269 -3.67 -35.37 15.18
N THR A 270 -4.02 -36.13 14.16
CA THR A 270 -4.93 -35.70 13.08
C THR A 270 -6.40 -35.53 13.54
N GLU A 271 -6.75 -36.04 14.73
CA GLU A 271 -8.07 -35.87 15.30
C GLU A 271 -8.18 -34.68 16.28
N ALA A 272 -7.08 -34.08 16.65
CA ALA A 272 -7.01 -32.91 17.55
C ALA A 272 -6.68 -31.61 16.81
N SER A 273 -6.50 -31.68 15.50
CA SER A 273 -6.20 -30.53 14.62
C SER A 273 -7.49 -29.89 14.05
#